data_4f70ead1a8f44657995c2df7ce8cb61e
#
_entry.id   4f70ead1a8f44657995c2df7ce8cb61e
#
_cell.length_a   1.000
_cell.length_b   1.000
_cell.length_c   1.000
_cell.angle_alpha   90.00
_cell.angle_beta   90.00
_cell.angle_gamma   90.00
#
_symmetry.space_group_name_H-M   'P 1'
#
loop_
_entity.id
_entity.type
_entity.pdbx_description
1 polymer ?
#
loop_
_entity_poly.entity_id
_entity_poly.type
_entity_poly.pdbx_seq_one_letter_code
_entity_poly.pdbx_strand_id
1 'polypeptide(L)'
;MTMQTDILTGRSAIGPALWRVRVLIGLVALHFLGVYTACLLLGHPFGSGTASTLISLLQVQIPLFLVILLFWRFGWMIVKIRPKRPTAWFANDLRETLLDRDRILTGIFAFLAMCLFAGSFTVGKDLIPLINPFSWDPTFAWLDRALHGGTDPWVLLYKITGTPAITTAINAAYHLWLMLAYFLIFVACFNVSRHDKHRRYLVADVLCWVIGGNILATLFASVGPVYYEAFGYGADFVPLMDTLRGFSEISPVWALDLQDMLLDGYLNDGPMRGISAMPSMHVASTVTMTLYAFSVSRAYGWIMTGFAALILMGSVQLGWHYAIDGYLSIALSLCCWALARRLLRAFA
;
A
#
# COMPACT_ATOMS: atom_id res chain seq x y z
N MET A 1 14.13 35.62 -24.19
CA MET A 1 15.48 35.40 -24.79
C MET A 1 16.42 34.70 -23.82
N THR A 2 15.91 33.77 -23.00
CA THR A 2 16.67 33.00 -21.96
C THR A 2 16.56 31.47 -22.09
N MET A 3 15.99 30.98 -23.19
CA MET A 3 15.76 29.53 -23.41
C MET A 3 16.84 28.88 -24.29
N GLN A 4 17.84 29.63 -24.75
CA GLN A 4 18.84 29.14 -25.72
C GLN A 4 20.23 28.88 -25.11
N THR A 5 20.45 29.19 -23.83
CA THR A 5 21.76 29.03 -23.16
C THR A 5 21.95 27.71 -22.42
N ASP A 6 20.88 26.94 -22.15
CA ASP A 6 20.98 25.68 -21.40
C ASP A 6 21.36 24.46 -22.24
N ILE A 7 21.41 24.59 -23.57
CA ILE A 7 21.80 23.49 -24.48
C ILE A 7 23.32 23.30 -24.55
N LEU A 8 24.11 24.29 -24.12
CA LEU A 8 25.56 24.29 -24.26
C LEU A 8 26.36 23.89 -23.02
N THR A 9 25.72 23.70 -21.87
CA THR A 9 26.35 23.10 -20.69
C THR A 9 25.86 21.68 -20.52
N GLY A 10 26.51 20.71 -21.13
CA GLY A 10 26.18 19.26 -21.08
C GLY A 10 26.25 18.64 -19.68
N ARG A 11 25.69 19.28 -18.64
CA ARG A 11 25.49 18.69 -17.33
C ARG A 11 24.34 17.69 -17.43
N SER A 12 24.67 16.43 -17.33
CA SER A 12 23.71 15.34 -17.25
C SER A 12 22.64 15.66 -16.18
N ALA A 13 21.37 15.79 -16.57
CA ALA A 13 20.24 15.97 -15.66
C ALA A 13 20.00 14.75 -14.73
N ILE A 14 20.70 13.65 -15.01
CA ILE A 14 20.60 12.37 -14.28
C ILE A 14 21.12 12.50 -12.84
N GLY A 15 22.29 13.09 -12.65
CA GLY A 15 22.90 13.24 -11.32
C GLY A 15 21.98 13.97 -10.31
N PRO A 16 21.47 15.17 -10.63
CA PRO A 16 20.50 15.86 -9.78
C PRO A 16 19.21 15.09 -9.52
N ALA A 17 18.67 14.38 -10.52
CA ALA A 17 17.47 13.56 -10.38
C ALA A 17 17.70 12.39 -9.40
N LEU A 18 18.81 11.66 -9.53
CA LEU A 18 19.20 10.59 -8.61
C LEU A 18 19.43 11.12 -7.19
N TRP A 19 20.10 12.29 -7.08
CA TRP A 19 20.37 12.89 -5.79
C TRP A 19 19.09 13.22 -5.00
N ARG A 20 18.03 13.66 -5.69
CA ARG A 20 16.72 13.93 -5.04
C ARG A 20 16.04 12.70 -4.47
N VAL A 21 16.22 11.55 -5.06
CA VAL A 21 15.60 10.30 -4.61
C VAL A 21 16.57 9.34 -3.91
N ARG A 22 17.80 9.78 -3.58
CA ARG A 22 18.86 8.94 -3.00
C ARG A 22 18.45 8.21 -1.72
N VAL A 23 17.68 8.85 -0.84
CA VAL A 23 17.19 8.24 0.41
C VAL A 23 16.22 7.11 0.09
N LEU A 24 15.29 7.32 -0.85
CA LEU A 24 14.36 6.29 -1.30
C LEU A 24 15.11 5.11 -1.92
N ILE A 25 16.03 5.39 -2.86
CA ILE A 25 16.84 4.34 -3.52
C ILE A 25 17.69 3.59 -2.48
N GLY A 26 18.30 4.29 -1.52
CA GLY A 26 19.10 3.66 -0.47
C GLY A 26 18.29 2.71 0.41
N LEU A 27 17.09 3.10 0.82
CA LEU A 27 16.18 2.24 1.59
C LEU A 27 15.73 1.02 0.79
N VAL A 28 15.36 1.21 -0.47
CA VAL A 28 14.96 0.11 -1.36
C VAL A 28 16.12 -0.84 -1.63
N ALA A 29 17.31 -0.33 -1.86
CA ALA A 29 18.51 -1.16 -2.06
C ALA A 29 18.85 -1.96 -0.80
N LEU A 30 18.77 -1.35 0.40
CA LEU A 30 18.99 -2.03 1.66
C LEU A 30 17.97 -3.16 1.88
N HIS A 31 16.70 -2.88 1.63
CA HIS A 31 15.63 -3.89 1.71
C HIS A 31 15.86 -5.04 0.71
N PHE A 32 16.12 -4.70 -0.56
CA PHE A 32 16.39 -5.70 -1.59
C PHE A 32 17.55 -6.62 -1.23
N LEU A 33 18.67 -6.03 -0.81
CA LEU A 33 19.86 -6.79 -0.37
C LEU A 33 19.55 -7.67 0.86
N GLY A 34 18.76 -7.15 1.81
CA GLY A 34 18.35 -7.91 3.00
C GLY A 34 17.51 -9.14 2.62
N VAL A 35 16.49 -8.97 1.77
CA VAL A 35 15.63 -10.07 1.30
C VAL A 35 16.42 -11.06 0.44
N TYR A 36 17.27 -10.56 -0.46
CA TYR A 36 18.12 -11.42 -1.29
C TYR A 36 19.08 -12.28 -0.43
N THR A 37 19.70 -11.67 0.58
CA THR A 37 20.57 -12.39 1.52
C THR A 37 19.77 -13.43 2.31
N ALA A 38 18.57 -13.10 2.79
CA ALA A 38 17.70 -14.05 3.48
C ALA A 38 17.33 -15.24 2.57
N CYS A 39 17.02 -15.00 1.29
CA CYS A 39 16.79 -16.08 0.32
C CYS A 39 17.99 -16.99 0.18
N LEU A 40 19.21 -16.43 0.07
CA LEU A 40 20.44 -17.24 -0.03
C LEU A 40 20.66 -18.11 1.21
N LEU A 41 20.46 -17.55 2.41
CA LEU A 41 20.64 -18.26 3.68
C LEU A 41 19.61 -19.38 3.89
N LEU A 42 18.38 -19.17 3.42
CA LEU A 42 17.28 -20.13 3.55
C LEU A 42 17.18 -21.12 2.38
N GLY A 43 18.02 -20.98 1.34
CA GLY A 43 17.91 -21.80 0.12
C GLY A 43 16.63 -21.54 -0.67
N HIS A 44 15.96 -20.39 -0.45
CA HIS A 44 14.73 -20.03 -1.13
C HIS A 44 15.02 -19.29 -2.45
N PRO A 45 14.38 -19.65 -3.58
CA PRO A 45 14.61 -18.93 -4.82
C PRO A 45 14.12 -17.47 -4.72
N PHE A 46 14.97 -16.53 -5.16
CA PHE A 46 14.54 -15.14 -5.33
C PHE A 46 13.64 -15.07 -6.58
N GLY A 47 12.35 -15.20 -6.37
CA GLY A 47 11.39 -15.49 -7.43
C GLY A 47 11.11 -14.36 -8.42
N SER A 48 10.38 -14.71 -9.48
CA SER A 48 9.99 -13.85 -10.61
C SER A 48 8.85 -12.85 -10.31
N GLY A 49 8.36 -12.79 -9.07
CA GLY A 49 7.27 -11.88 -8.65
C GLY A 49 7.51 -10.41 -9.02
N THR A 50 8.79 -9.99 -9.00
CA THR A 50 9.19 -8.64 -9.44
C THR A 50 8.84 -8.37 -10.90
N ALA A 51 9.10 -9.33 -11.80
CA ALA A 51 8.83 -9.17 -13.22
C ALA A 51 7.33 -9.14 -13.51
N SER A 52 6.54 -10.03 -12.92
CA SER A 52 5.09 -10.07 -13.10
C SER A 52 4.40 -8.82 -12.56
N THR A 53 4.82 -8.35 -11.39
CA THR A 53 4.33 -7.09 -10.80
C THR A 53 4.65 -5.91 -11.72
N LEU A 54 5.87 -5.81 -12.22
CA LEU A 54 6.28 -4.74 -13.12
C LEU A 54 5.48 -4.76 -14.43
N ILE A 55 5.27 -5.93 -15.01
CA ILE A 55 4.48 -6.08 -16.24
C ILE A 55 3.03 -5.64 -16.01
N SER A 56 2.40 -6.08 -14.93
CA SER A 56 1.03 -5.68 -14.58
C SER A 56 0.90 -4.16 -14.36
N LEU A 57 1.86 -3.55 -13.64
CA LEU A 57 1.91 -2.10 -13.44
C LEU A 57 2.05 -1.34 -14.76
N LEU A 58 2.95 -1.78 -15.63
CA LEU A 58 3.21 -1.10 -16.90
C LEU A 58 2.05 -1.23 -17.89
N GLN A 59 1.45 -2.40 -17.98
CA GLN A 59 0.46 -2.70 -19.02
C GLN A 59 -0.95 -2.26 -18.65
N VAL A 60 -1.34 -2.31 -17.38
CA VAL A 60 -2.71 -2.07 -16.95
C VAL A 60 -2.83 -0.80 -16.12
N GLN A 61 -2.03 -0.68 -15.05
CA GLN A 61 -2.24 0.37 -14.07
C GLN A 61 -1.76 1.74 -14.56
N ILE A 62 -0.60 1.84 -15.22
CA ILE A 62 -0.11 3.13 -15.73
C ILE A 62 -1.06 3.74 -16.77
N PRO A 63 -1.52 3.02 -17.81
CA PRO A 63 -2.50 3.57 -18.73
C PRO A 63 -3.78 4.06 -18.02
N LEU A 64 -4.30 3.29 -17.07
CA LEU A 64 -5.46 3.67 -16.28
C LEU A 64 -5.20 4.97 -15.49
N PHE A 65 -4.05 5.06 -14.81
CA PHE A 65 -3.69 6.24 -14.03
C PHE A 65 -3.51 7.49 -14.90
N LEU A 66 -2.90 7.35 -16.08
CA LEU A 66 -2.78 8.45 -17.04
C LEU A 66 -4.15 8.92 -17.52
N VAL A 67 -5.08 8.00 -17.80
CA VAL A 67 -6.45 8.34 -18.18
C VAL A 67 -7.15 9.10 -17.04
N ILE A 68 -7.07 8.62 -15.80
CA ILE A 68 -7.64 9.29 -14.63
C ILE A 68 -7.06 10.71 -14.48
N LEU A 69 -5.73 10.86 -14.62
CA LEU A 69 -5.07 12.15 -14.50
C LEU A 69 -5.45 13.11 -15.63
N LEU A 70 -5.60 12.62 -16.87
CA LEU A 70 -6.08 13.42 -18.01
C LEU A 70 -7.51 13.93 -17.78
N PHE A 71 -8.42 13.05 -17.36
CA PHE A 71 -9.80 13.44 -17.03
C PHE A 71 -9.85 14.42 -15.84
N TRP A 72 -9.07 14.16 -14.79
CA TRP A 72 -8.94 15.07 -13.67
C TRP A 72 -8.45 16.46 -14.11
N ARG A 73 -7.38 16.51 -14.92
CA ARG A 73 -6.79 17.76 -15.40
C ARG A 73 -7.73 18.52 -16.33
N PHE A 74 -8.43 17.79 -17.18
CA PHE A 74 -9.46 18.35 -18.06
C PHE A 74 -10.63 18.93 -17.27
N GLY A 75 -11.17 18.19 -16.30
CA GLY A 75 -12.22 18.68 -15.41
C GLY A 75 -11.80 19.91 -14.59
N TRP A 76 -10.57 19.89 -14.04
CA TRP A 76 -9.99 21.05 -13.37
C TRP A 76 -9.93 22.28 -14.28
N MET A 77 -9.50 22.11 -15.52
CA MET A 77 -9.47 23.17 -16.53
C MET A 77 -10.84 23.79 -16.73
N ILE A 78 -11.88 22.97 -16.92
CA ILE A 78 -13.25 23.44 -17.17
C ILE A 78 -13.81 24.19 -15.95
N VAL A 79 -13.61 23.65 -14.75
CA VAL A 79 -14.26 24.17 -13.53
C VAL A 79 -13.51 25.36 -12.95
N LYS A 80 -12.17 25.32 -12.92
CA LYS A 80 -11.31 26.30 -12.20
C LYS A 80 -10.63 27.29 -13.11
N ILE A 81 -10.02 26.84 -14.20
CA ILE A 81 -9.20 27.71 -15.08
C ILE A 81 -10.07 28.50 -16.06
N ARG A 82 -11.03 27.83 -16.69
CA ARG A 82 -11.97 28.39 -17.68
C ARG A 82 -11.26 29.20 -18.78
N PRO A 83 -10.27 28.63 -19.49
CA PRO A 83 -9.49 29.37 -20.48
C PRO A 83 -10.35 29.72 -21.71
N LYS A 84 -10.05 30.84 -22.38
CA LYS A 84 -10.73 31.24 -23.62
C LYS A 84 -10.58 30.24 -24.76
N ARG A 85 -9.48 29.44 -24.76
CA ARG A 85 -9.19 28.39 -25.77
C ARG A 85 -8.85 27.09 -25.05
N PRO A 86 -9.87 26.29 -24.64
CA PRO A 86 -9.65 25.11 -23.78
C PRO A 86 -8.71 24.07 -24.38
N THR A 87 -8.85 23.72 -25.66
CA THR A 87 -8.01 22.73 -26.35
C THR A 87 -6.55 23.15 -26.43
N ALA A 88 -6.31 24.41 -26.79
CA ALA A 88 -4.94 24.94 -26.88
C ALA A 88 -4.29 25.02 -25.49
N TRP A 89 -5.04 25.45 -24.48
CA TRP A 89 -4.57 25.49 -23.10
C TRP A 89 -4.18 24.08 -22.62
N PHE A 90 -5.07 23.10 -22.83
CA PHE A 90 -4.84 21.72 -22.40
C PHE A 90 -3.63 21.07 -23.09
N ALA A 91 -3.50 21.29 -24.41
CA ALA A 91 -2.35 20.79 -25.17
C ALA A 91 -1.02 21.40 -24.68
N ASN A 92 -1.01 22.71 -24.39
CA ASN A 92 0.19 23.38 -23.83
C ASN A 92 0.53 22.89 -22.42
N ASP A 93 -0.46 22.76 -21.54
CA ASP A 93 -0.28 22.26 -20.18
C ASP A 93 0.28 20.82 -20.17
N LEU A 94 -0.25 19.96 -21.04
CA LEU A 94 0.27 18.61 -21.21
C LEU A 94 1.71 18.62 -21.75
N ARG A 95 1.98 19.44 -22.76
CA ARG A 95 3.31 19.59 -23.32
C ARG A 95 4.33 20.09 -22.29
N GLU A 96 4.00 21.10 -21.51
CA GLU A 96 4.87 21.61 -20.44
C GLU A 96 5.15 20.52 -19.39
N THR A 97 4.13 19.73 -19.03
CA THR A 97 4.28 18.62 -18.09
C THR A 97 5.21 17.52 -18.63
N LEU A 98 5.07 17.15 -19.89
CA LEU A 98 5.88 16.10 -20.54
C LEU A 98 7.29 16.56 -20.90
N LEU A 99 7.51 17.87 -21.12
CA LEU A 99 8.83 18.43 -21.41
C LEU A 99 9.63 18.81 -20.15
N ASP A 100 9.03 18.72 -18.95
CA ASP A 100 9.73 18.94 -17.69
C ASP A 100 10.67 17.76 -17.42
N ARG A 101 11.88 17.82 -17.98
CA ARG A 101 12.90 16.76 -17.89
C ARG A 101 13.24 16.38 -16.46
N ASP A 102 13.34 17.36 -15.57
CA ASP A 102 13.64 17.13 -14.16
C ASP A 102 12.55 16.32 -13.46
N ARG A 103 11.28 16.67 -13.70
CA ARG A 103 10.12 15.95 -13.21
C ARG A 103 10.08 14.52 -13.74
N ILE A 104 10.26 14.35 -15.05
CA ILE A 104 10.16 13.04 -15.69
C ILE A 104 11.30 12.13 -15.25
N LEU A 105 12.54 12.57 -15.27
CA LEU A 105 13.70 11.75 -14.86
C LEU A 105 13.62 11.38 -13.37
N THR A 106 13.35 12.36 -12.51
CA THR A 106 13.21 12.09 -11.07
C THR A 106 12.04 11.14 -10.79
N GLY A 107 10.92 11.32 -11.52
CA GLY A 107 9.75 10.45 -11.42
C GLY A 107 10.04 9.02 -11.86
N ILE A 108 10.74 8.83 -12.97
CA ILE A 108 11.15 7.50 -13.45
C ILE A 108 12.02 6.79 -12.41
N PHE A 109 13.05 7.45 -11.86
CA PHE A 109 13.91 6.83 -10.85
C PHE A 109 13.14 6.47 -9.58
N ALA A 110 12.26 7.36 -9.11
CA ALA A 110 11.41 7.07 -7.96
C ALA A 110 10.47 5.89 -8.24
N PHE A 111 9.83 5.87 -9.40
CA PHE A 111 8.89 4.82 -9.79
C PHE A 111 9.57 3.46 -9.95
N LEU A 112 10.73 3.40 -10.62
CA LEU A 112 11.51 2.16 -10.75
C LEU A 112 11.97 1.64 -9.38
N ALA A 113 12.37 2.52 -8.46
CA ALA A 113 12.69 2.14 -7.09
C ALA A 113 11.47 1.53 -6.39
N MET A 114 10.27 2.12 -6.51
CA MET A 114 9.04 1.57 -5.92
C MET A 114 8.64 0.23 -6.56
N CYS A 115 8.83 0.05 -7.86
CA CYS A 115 8.60 -1.25 -8.53
C CYS A 115 9.56 -2.33 -8.02
N LEU A 116 10.85 -2.01 -7.89
CA LEU A 116 11.85 -2.92 -7.34
C LEU A 116 11.51 -3.28 -5.88
N PHE A 117 11.07 -2.28 -5.10
CA PHE A 117 10.62 -2.49 -3.74
C PHE A 117 9.42 -3.44 -3.67
N ALA A 118 8.36 -3.20 -4.44
CA ALA A 118 7.16 -4.03 -4.44
C ALA A 118 7.49 -5.50 -4.77
N GLY A 119 8.35 -5.75 -5.75
CA GLY A 119 8.77 -7.09 -6.11
C GLY A 119 9.59 -7.78 -5.01
N SER A 120 10.57 -7.10 -4.44
CA SER A 120 11.37 -7.66 -3.34
C SER A 120 10.55 -7.84 -2.06
N PHE A 121 9.57 -6.97 -1.81
CA PHE A 121 8.64 -7.09 -0.69
C PHE A 121 7.79 -8.36 -0.78
N THR A 122 7.28 -8.70 -1.96
CA THR A 122 6.50 -9.94 -2.18
C THR A 122 7.33 -11.17 -1.82
N VAL A 123 8.58 -11.22 -2.28
CA VAL A 123 9.51 -12.30 -1.90
C VAL A 123 9.76 -12.33 -0.39
N GLY A 124 9.97 -11.16 0.23
CA GLY A 124 10.14 -11.04 1.69
C GLY A 124 8.95 -11.58 2.49
N LYS A 125 7.72 -11.43 1.98
CA LYS A 125 6.52 -12.02 2.60
C LYS A 125 6.53 -13.55 2.57
N ASP A 126 7.01 -14.16 1.50
CA ASP A 126 7.08 -15.61 1.38
C ASP A 126 8.08 -16.23 2.37
N LEU A 127 9.05 -15.45 2.84
CA LEU A 127 10.04 -15.90 3.84
C LEU A 127 9.51 -15.89 5.27
N ILE A 128 8.41 -15.19 5.58
CA ILE A 128 7.88 -15.06 6.95
C ILE A 128 7.72 -16.41 7.64
N PRO A 129 6.93 -17.37 7.11
CA PRO A 129 6.72 -18.66 7.77
C PRO A 129 7.97 -19.55 7.78
N LEU A 130 8.94 -19.31 6.91
CA LEU A 130 10.22 -20.03 6.90
C LEU A 130 11.16 -19.56 8.00
N ILE A 131 11.10 -18.27 8.37
CA ILE A 131 11.91 -17.67 9.43
C ILE A 131 11.26 -17.89 10.80
N ASN A 132 9.96 -17.63 10.90
CA ASN A 132 9.18 -17.76 12.13
C ASN A 132 7.81 -18.38 11.81
N PRO A 133 7.55 -19.63 12.22
CA PRO A 133 6.25 -20.28 12.02
C PRO A 133 5.13 -19.49 12.68
N PHE A 134 3.95 -19.52 12.09
CA PHE A 134 2.77 -18.88 12.64
C PHE A 134 2.44 -19.44 14.02
N SER A 135 2.30 -18.59 15.02
CA SER A 135 2.06 -19.02 16.41
C SER A 135 1.37 -17.96 17.27
N TRP A 136 1.23 -16.73 16.77
CA TRP A 136 0.72 -15.62 17.57
C TRP A 136 -0.80 -15.48 17.56
N ASP A 137 -1.51 -16.20 16.70
CA ASP A 137 -2.96 -16.06 16.52
C ASP A 137 -3.76 -16.28 17.81
N PRO A 138 -3.51 -17.33 18.63
CA PRO A 138 -4.25 -17.49 19.89
C PRO A 138 -4.03 -16.32 20.87
N THR A 139 -2.81 -15.78 20.91
CA THR A 139 -2.49 -14.62 21.75
C THR A 139 -3.22 -13.38 21.27
N PHE A 140 -3.25 -13.14 19.96
CA PHE A 140 -3.91 -11.97 19.39
C PHE A 140 -5.43 -12.04 19.50
N ALA A 141 -6.03 -13.22 19.29
CA ALA A 141 -7.45 -13.44 19.52
C ALA A 141 -7.84 -13.17 20.99
N TRP A 142 -7.04 -13.67 21.94
CA TRP A 142 -7.25 -13.39 23.35
C TRP A 142 -7.09 -11.90 23.68
N LEU A 143 -6.04 -11.25 23.20
CA LEU A 143 -5.78 -9.83 23.46
C LEU A 143 -6.87 -8.95 22.86
N ASP A 144 -7.32 -9.29 21.66
CA ASP A 144 -8.41 -8.57 20.98
C ASP A 144 -9.69 -8.61 21.80
N ARG A 145 -10.09 -9.80 22.29
CA ARG A 145 -11.23 -9.94 23.21
C ARG A 145 -11.03 -9.18 24.52
N ALA A 146 -9.85 -9.29 25.12
CA ALA A 146 -9.57 -8.63 26.40
C ALA A 146 -9.71 -7.11 26.31
N LEU A 147 -9.25 -6.50 25.21
CA LEU A 147 -9.36 -5.06 24.98
C LEU A 147 -10.79 -4.61 24.62
N HIS A 148 -11.66 -5.54 24.20
CA HIS A 148 -13.04 -5.25 23.79
C HIS A 148 -14.09 -5.84 24.75
N GLY A 149 -13.76 -5.92 26.03
CA GLY A 149 -14.72 -6.32 27.09
C GLY A 149 -15.13 -7.80 27.02
N GLY A 150 -14.22 -8.67 26.56
CA GLY A 150 -14.48 -10.13 26.46
C GLY A 150 -15.23 -10.55 25.19
N THR A 151 -15.45 -9.62 24.25
CA THR A 151 -16.19 -9.88 23.01
C THR A 151 -15.26 -9.68 21.79
N ASP A 152 -15.35 -10.57 20.81
CA ASP A 152 -14.61 -10.38 19.56
C ASP A 152 -15.07 -9.11 18.84
N PRO A 153 -14.15 -8.25 18.36
CA PRO A 153 -14.50 -6.99 17.72
C PRO A 153 -15.43 -7.13 16.51
N TRP A 154 -15.32 -8.21 15.74
CA TRP A 154 -16.21 -8.46 14.62
C TRP A 154 -17.69 -8.59 15.07
N VAL A 155 -17.96 -9.21 16.23
CA VAL A 155 -19.31 -9.32 16.79
C VAL A 155 -19.88 -7.96 17.10
N LEU A 156 -19.06 -7.04 17.65
CA LEU A 156 -19.46 -5.67 17.93
C LEU A 156 -19.77 -4.89 16.66
N LEU A 157 -18.94 -5.04 15.63
CA LEU A 157 -19.14 -4.40 14.33
C LEU A 157 -20.41 -4.90 13.64
N TYR A 158 -20.69 -6.20 13.67
CA TYR A 158 -21.85 -6.80 13.01
C TYR A 158 -23.19 -6.33 13.59
N LYS A 159 -23.23 -5.85 14.83
CA LYS A 159 -24.43 -5.19 15.39
C LYS A 159 -24.85 -3.95 14.61
N ILE A 160 -23.90 -3.31 13.89
CA ILE A 160 -24.13 -2.05 13.15
C ILE A 160 -24.03 -2.30 11.63
N THR A 161 -23.06 -3.09 11.21
CA THR A 161 -22.68 -3.27 9.80
C THR A 161 -23.02 -4.67 9.25
N GLY A 162 -23.56 -5.57 10.06
CA GLY A 162 -23.80 -6.98 9.74
C GLY A 162 -24.97 -7.22 8.81
N THR A 163 -24.93 -6.62 7.62
CA THR A 163 -25.89 -6.91 6.54
C THR A 163 -25.14 -7.20 5.24
N PRO A 164 -25.69 -8.03 4.33
CA PRO A 164 -25.04 -8.35 3.06
C PRO A 164 -24.62 -7.11 2.27
N ALA A 165 -25.53 -6.13 2.10
CA ALA A 165 -25.27 -4.93 1.31
C ALA A 165 -24.16 -4.05 1.89
N ILE A 166 -24.14 -3.85 3.22
CA ILE A 166 -23.08 -3.06 3.89
C ILE A 166 -21.74 -3.80 3.79
N THR A 167 -21.73 -5.11 3.99
CA THR A 167 -20.53 -5.95 3.86
C THR A 167 -19.96 -5.88 2.45
N THR A 168 -20.80 -5.94 1.41
CA THR A 168 -20.37 -5.74 0.01
C THR A 168 -19.77 -4.34 -0.21
N ALA A 169 -20.40 -3.30 0.33
CA ALA A 169 -19.86 -1.93 0.19
C ALA A 169 -18.50 -1.77 0.88
N ILE A 170 -18.33 -2.33 2.08
CA ILE A 170 -17.04 -2.35 2.80
C ILE A 170 -16.01 -3.16 2.00
N ASN A 171 -16.40 -4.32 1.47
CA ASN A 171 -15.55 -5.17 0.65
C ASN A 171 -15.09 -4.46 -0.64
N ALA A 172 -15.99 -3.72 -1.30
CA ALA A 172 -15.63 -2.91 -2.47
C ALA A 172 -14.59 -1.82 -2.11
N ALA A 173 -14.78 -1.11 -1.00
CA ALA A 173 -13.82 -0.12 -0.52
C ALA A 173 -12.46 -0.76 -0.17
N TYR A 174 -12.47 -1.96 0.39
CA TYR A 174 -11.28 -2.73 0.73
C TYR A 174 -10.48 -3.14 -0.51
N HIS A 175 -11.14 -3.48 -1.61
CA HIS A 175 -10.49 -3.75 -2.91
C HIS A 175 -10.00 -2.47 -3.59
N LEU A 176 -10.77 -1.37 -3.48
CA LEU A 176 -10.36 -0.07 -4.02
C LEU A 176 -9.08 0.48 -3.38
N TRP A 177 -8.79 0.08 -2.13
CA TRP A 177 -7.62 0.49 -1.38
C TRP A 177 -6.31 0.31 -2.16
N LEU A 178 -6.08 -0.86 -2.76
CA LEU A 178 -4.83 -1.18 -3.46
C LEU A 178 -4.63 -0.30 -4.70
N MET A 179 -5.72 -0.10 -5.46
CA MET A 179 -5.70 0.79 -6.63
C MET A 179 -5.37 2.24 -6.22
N LEU A 180 -5.97 2.71 -5.12
CA LEU A 180 -5.72 4.05 -4.59
C LEU A 180 -4.28 4.20 -4.08
N ALA A 181 -3.74 3.19 -3.41
CA ALA A 181 -2.35 3.19 -2.94
C ALA A 181 -1.36 3.33 -4.11
N TYR A 182 -1.48 2.49 -5.13
CA TYR A 182 -0.63 2.57 -6.32
C TYR A 182 -0.79 3.89 -7.08
N PHE A 183 -2.03 4.39 -7.19
CA PHE A 183 -2.28 5.69 -7.82
C PHE A 183 -1.58 6.83 -7.10
N LEU A 184 -1.66 6.88 -5.76
CA LEU A 184 -1.00 7.92 -4.97
C LEU A 184 0.52 7.79 -5.00
N ILE A 185 1.07 6.58 -5.01
CA ILE A 185 2.49 6.33 -5.21
C ILE A 185 2.93 6.86 -6.58
N PHE A 186 2.20 6.53 -7.66
CA PHE A 186 2.48 7.02 -9.00
C PHE A 186 2.48 8.55 -9.07
N VAL A 187 1.44 9.19 -8.54
CA VAL A 187 1.33 10.65 -8.47
C VAL A 187 2.49 11.24 -7.66
N ALA A 188 2.86 10.64 -6.53
CA ALA A 188 3.96 11.12 -5.70
C ALA A 188 5.30 11.00 -6.42
N CYS A 189 5.59 9.88 -7.10
CA CYS A 189 6.82 9.68 -7.87
C CYS A 189 7.04 10.80 -8.88
N PHE A 190 6.04 11.14 -9.69
CA PHE A 190 6.15 12.18 -10.71
C PHE A 190 5.96 13.61 -10.20
N ASN A 191 5.92 13.81 -8.87
CA ASN A 191 5.91 15.13 -8.23
C ASN A 191 7.03 15.30 -7.18
N VAL A 192 7.93 14.35 -7.04
CA VAL A 192 9.07 14.38 -6.09
C VAL A 192 9.91 15.64 -6.25
N SER A 193 10.18 16.07 -7.48
CA SER A 193 10.96 17.30 -7.76
C SER A 193 10.25 18.60 -7.40
N ARG A 194 8.92 18.55 -7.21
CA ARG A 194 8.11 19.74 -6.97
C ARG A 194 8.00 20.10 -5.48
N HIS A 195 7.83 19.10 -4.59
CA HIS A 195 7.62 19.33 -3.17
C HIS A 195 8.10 18.18 -2.29
N ASP A 196 8.72 18.48 -1.17
CA ASP A 196 9.24 17.52 -0.20
C ASP A 196 8.19 16.55 0.40
N LYS A 197 6.92 16.95 0.42
CA LYS A 197 5.82 16.10 0.89
C LYS A 197 5.70 14.79 0.11
N HIS A 198 6.01 14.80 -1.19
CA HIS A 198 5.96 13.62 -2.04
C HIS A 198 7.12 12.67 -1.70
N ARG A 199 8.34 13.19 -1.51
CA ARG A 199 9.49 12.39 -1.02
C ARG A 199 9.20 11.78 0.34
N ARG A 200 8.62 12.57 1.26
CA ARG A 200 8.30 12.11 2.59
C ARG A 200 7.28 10.97 2.56
N TYR A 201 6.26 11.07 1.71
CA TYR A 201 5.26 10.02 1.53
C TYR A 201 5.90 8.72 1.05
N LEU A 202 6.68 8.74 -0.04
CA LEU A 202 7.34 7.55 -0.59
C LEU A 202 8.29 6.90 0.42
N VAL A 203 9.10 7.70 1.13
CA VAL A 203 10.02 7.19 2.16
C VAL A 203 9.25 6.61 3.34
N ALA A 204 8.18 7.26 3.80
CA ALA A 204 7.34 6.76 4.90
C ALA A 204 6.62 5.47 4.51
N ASP A 205 6.14 5.37 3.27
CA ASP A 205 5.49 4.18 2.75
C ASP A 205 6.45 2.99 2.73
N VAL A 206 7.64 3.14 2.15
CA VAL A 206 8.67 2.08 2.17
C VAL A 206 9.03 1.68 3.60
N LEU A 207 9.21 2.63 4.52
CA LEU A 207 9.49 2.32 5.94
C LEU A 207 8.35 1.53 6.58
N CYS A 208 7.09 1.90 6.34
CA CYS A 208 5.94 1.17 6.85
C CYS A 208 5.91 -0.28 6.36
N TRP A 209 6.12 -0.48 5.06
CA TRP A 209 6.10 -1.81 4.47
C TRP A 209 7.30 -2.65 4.91
N VAL A 210 8.51 -2.08 5.03
CA VAL A 210 9.69 -2.80 5.53
C VAL A 210 9.54 -3.17 7.00
N ILE A 211 9.24 -2.18 7.84
CA ILE A 211 9.17 -2.40 9.30
C ILE A 211 7.92 -3.22 9.65
N GLY A 212 6.74 -2.83 9.13
CA GLY A 212 5.49 -3.53 9.39
C GLY A 212 5.38 -4.85 8.64
N GLY A 213 5.47 -4.79 7.32
CA GLY A 213 5.12 -5.91 6.45
C GLY A 213 6.19 -7.01 6.35
N ASN A 214 7.46 -6.74 6.73
CA ASN A 214 8.48 -7.78 6.80
C ASN A 214 8.98 -7.98 8.25
N ILE A 215 9.50 -6.95 8.94
CA ILE A 215 10.15 -7.14 10.23
C ILE A 215 9.13 -7.53 11.32
N LEU A 216 8.13 -6.69 11.57
CA LEU A 216 7.11 -6.98 12.58
C LEU A 216 6.24 -8.18 12.20
N ALA A 217 5.93 -8.31 10.90
CA ALA A 217 5.18 -9.45 10.39
C ALA A 217 5.90 -10.79 10.60
N THR A 218 7.24 -10.81 10.55
CA THR A 218 8.04 -11.97 10.88
C THR A 218 8.11 -12.19 12.40
N LEU A 219 8.31 -11.13 13.19
CA LEU A 219 8.37 -11.24 14.66
C LEU A 219 7.03 -11.71 15.25
N PHE A 220 5.93 -11.25 14.71
CA PHE A 220 4.55 -11.53 15.14
C PHE A 220 3.81 -12.40 14.13
N ALA A 221 4.47 -13.43 13.62
CA ALA A 221 3.93 -14.28 12.56
C ALA A 221 2.55 -14.84 12.95
N SER A 222 1.53 -14.40 12.23
CA SER A 222 0.11 -14.73 12.44
C SER A 222 -0.62 -14.79 11.12
N VAL A 223 -1.66 -15.63 11.05
CA VAL A 223 -2.44 -15.88 9.84
C VAL A 223 -3.71 -15.02 9.77
N GLY A 224 -4.23 -14.61 10.93
CA GLY A 224 -5.47 -13.86 11.06
C GLY A 224 -6.73 -14.72 11.22
N PRO A 225 -7.87 -14.07 11.57
CA PRO A 225 -9.14 -14.76 11.85
C PRO A 225 -9.59 -15.72 10.75
N VAL A 226 -9.44 -15.32 9.48
CA VAL A 226 -9.88 -16.09 8.32
C VAL A 226 -9.24 -17.47 8.23
N TYR A 227 -8.00 -17.62 8.65
CA TYR A 227 -7.27 -18.89 8.56
C TYR A 227 -7.08 -19.58 9.91
N TYR A 228 -7.70 -19.06 10.97
CA TYR A 228 -7.54 -19.55 12.34
C TYR A 228 -7.84 -21.04 12.48
N GLU A 229 -8.96 -21.49 11.90
CA GLU A 229 -9.36 -22.90 11.88
C GLU A 229 -8.43 -23.73 10.99
N ALA A 230 -8.10 -23.26 9.80
CA ALA A 230 -7.27 -23.98 8.84
C ALA A 230 -5.85 -24.28 9.37
N PHE A 231 -5.35 -23.43 10.29
CA PHE A 231 -4.07 -23.63 10.97
C PHE A 231 -4.19 -24.35 12.32
N GLY A 232 -5.37 -24.86 12.66
CA GLY A 232 -5.59 -25.73 13.83
C GLY A 232 -5.67 -25.00 15.17
N TYR A 233 -5.92 -23.68 15.18
CA TYR A 233 -6.03 -22.89 16.42
C TYR A 233 -7.42 -23.01 17.10
N GLY A 234 -8.41 -23.58 16.42
CA GLY A 234 -9.76 -23.80 16.94
C GLY A 234 -10.85 -23.19 16.06
N ALA A 235 -12.10 -23.20 16.55
CA ALA A 235 -13.29 -22.82 15.80
C ALA A 235 -13.80 -21.40 16.12
N ASP A 236 -13.01 -20.58 16.79
CA ASP A 236 -13.42 -19.26 17.32
C ASP A 236 -13.99 -18.32 16.26
N PHE A 237 -13.44 -18.37 15.04
CA PHE A 237 -13.82 -17.50 13.93
C PHE A 237 -14.67 -18.22 12.85
N VAL A 238 -15.04 -19.48 13.05
CA VAL A 238 -15.97 -20.19 12.15
C VAL A 238 -17.30 -19.43 12.01
N PRO A 239 -17.94 -18.91 13.08
CA PRO A 239 -19.19 -18.16 12.95
C PRO A 239 -19.04 -16.88 12.10
N LEU A 240 -17.89 -16.20 12.13
CA LEU A 240 -17.59 -15.06 11.26
C LEU A 240 -17.55 -15.50 9.80
N MET A 241 -16.80 -16.56 9.50
CA MET A 241 -16.60 -17.04 8.13
C MET A 241 -17.90 -17.60 7.53
N ASP A 242 -18.70 -18.33 8.31
CA ASP A 242 -20.01 -18.83 7.88
C ASP A 242 -20.98 -17.68 7.59
N THR A 243 -20.97 -16.63 8.42
CA THR A 243 -21.77 -15.42 8.17
C THR A 243 -21.36 -14.72 6.88
N LEU A 244 -20.05 -14.59 6.61
CA LEU A 244 -19.55 -13.99 5.37
C LEU A 244 -19.93 -14.81 4.14
N ARG A 245 -19.84 -16.15 4.22
CA ARG A 245 -20.29 -17.05 3.14
C ARG A 245 -21.79 -16.92 2.89
N GLY A 246 -22.61 -16.94 3.96
CA GLY A 246 -24.05 -16.69 3.85
C GLY A 246 -24.40 -15.33 3.26
N PHE A 247 -23.67 -14.28 3.60
CA PHE A 247 -23.84 -12.96 2.97
C PHE A 247 -23.47 -12.99 1.49
N SER A 248 -22.44 -13.74 1.11
CA SER A 248 -21.99 -13.83 -0.28
C SER A 248 -23.02 -14.51 -1.20
N GLU A 249 -23.92 -15.34 -0.67
CA GLU A 249 -25.04 -15.93 -1.42
C GLU A 249 -26.10 -14.86 -1.81
N ILE A 250 -26.16 -13.74 -1.06
CA ILE A 250 -27.14 -12.67 -1.26
C ILE A 250 -26.51 -11.49 -2.01
N SER A 251 -25.29 -11.12 -1.64
CA SER A 251 -24.57 -9.98 -2.19
C SER A 251 -23.05 -10.26 -2.17
N PRO A 252 -22.31 -10.02 -3.26
CA PRO A 252 -20.97 -10.54 -3.45
C PRO A 252 -19.96 -10.06 -2.40
N VAL A 253 -19.14 -10.98 -1.89
CA VAL A 253 -18.03 -10.75 -0.96
C VAL A 253 -16.75 -11.30 -1.61
N TRP A 254 -16.12 -10.53 -2.50
CA TRP A 254 -14.93 -10.94 -3.28
C TRP A 254 -13.70 -11.24 -2.41
N ALA A 255 -13.70 -10.80 -1.15
CA ALA A 255 -12.63 -11.14 -0.21
C ALA A 255 -12.51 -12.66 0.00
N LEU A 256 -13.63 -13.40 -0.04
CA LEU A 256 -13.63 -14.86 0.14
C LEU A 256 -12.81 -15.56 -0.96
N ASP A 257 -13.01 -15.19 -2.23
CA ASP A 257 -12.27 -15.79 -3.35
C ASP A 257 -10.76 -15.56 -3.21
N LEU A 258 -10.36 -14.34 -2.77
CA LEU A 258 -8.96 -14.01 -2.54
C LEU A 258 -8.38 -14.75 -1.32
N GLN A 259 -9.18 -14.94 -0.28
CA GLN A 259 -8.80 -15.71 0.91
C GLN A 259 -8.53 -17.16 0.57
N ASP A 260 -9.45 -17.78 -0.17
CA ASP A 260 -9.32 -19.18 -0.60
C ASP A 260 -8.11 -19.36 -1.53
N MET A 261 -7.88 -18.43 -2.46
CA MET A 261 -6.71 -18.44 -3.36
C MET A 261 -5.38 -18.32 -2.60
N LEU A 262 -5.31 -17.48 -1.56
CA LEU A 262 -4.10 -17.33 -0.74
C LEU A 262 -3.82 -18.57 0.10
N LEU A 263 -4.85 -19.19 0.68
CA LEU A 263 -4.72 -20.43 1.45
C LEU A 263 -4.29 -21.59 0.55
N ASP A 264 -4.92 -21.73 -0.61
CA ASP A 264 -4.55 -22.75 -1.60
C ASP A 264 -3.10 -22.55 -2.07
N GLY A 265 -2.71 -21.30 -2.37
CA GLY A 265 -1.34 -20.97 -2.74
C GLY A 265 -0.32 -21.29 -1.63
N TYR A 266 -0.68 -21.09 -0.37
CA TYR A 266 0.18 -21.44 0.76
C TYR A 266 0.33 -22.96 0.93
N LEU A 267 -0.76 -23.71 0.84
CA LEU A 267 -0.78 -25.17 1.03
C LEU A 267 -0.16 -25.94 -0.14
N ASN A 268 -0.27 -25.43 -1.37
CA ASN A 268 0.12 -26.10 -2.61
C ASN A 268 1.29 -25.40 -3.34
N ASP A 269 2.10 -24.59 -2.63
CA ASP A 269 3.25 -23.86 -3.21
C ASP A 269 2.91 -23.00 -4.44
N GLY A 270 1.70 -22.44 -4.45
CA GLY A 270 1.23 -21.57 -5.53
C GLY A 270 1.92 -20.20 -5.55
N PRO A 271 1.67 -19.39 -6.59
CA PRO A 271 2.33 -18.10 -6.78
C PRO A 271 1.87 -17.00 -5.82
N MET A 272 0.72 -17.16 -5.18
CA MET A 272 0.15 -16.22 -4.21
C MET A 272 -0.01 -16.90 -2.86
N ARG A 273 0.95 -16.75 -1.97
CA ARG A 273 1.02 -17.45 -0.69
C ARG A 273 1.44 -16.59 0.51
N GLY A 274 1.62 -15.30 0.31
CA GLY A 274 2.11 -14.37 1.34
C GLY A 274 1.08 -14.06 2.42
N ILE A 275 0.74 -15.03 3.30
CA ILE A 275 -0.15 -14.83 4.45
C ILE A 275 0.59 -14.09 5.55
N SER A 276 -0.04 -13.07 6.16
CA SER A 276 0.45 -12.35 7.33
C SER A 276 -0.62 -11.39 7.83
N ALA A 277 -0.98 -11.47 9.11
CA ALA A 277 -2.01 -10.61 9.70
C ALA A 277 -1.41 -9.41 10.48
N MET A 278 -0.54 -9.63 11.44
CA MET A 278 0.01 -8.56 12.30
C MET A 278 1.31 -7.98 11.71
N PRO A 279 1.42 -6.66 11.58
CA PRO A 279 0.38 -5.64 11.62
C PRO A 279 -0.43 -5.56 10.29
N SER A 280 -1.59 -4.92 10.32
CA SER A 280 -2.41 -4.73 9.12
C SER A 280 -1.77 -3.72 8.15
N MET A 281 -1.24 -4.20 7.04
CA MET A 281 -0.66 -3.31 6.03
C MET A 281 -1.72 -2.51 5.25
N HIS A 282 -2.97 -2.98 5.19
CA HIS A 282 -4.08 -2.20 4.67
C HIS A 282 -4.31 -0.93 5.49
N VAL A 283 -4.35 -1.07 6.82
CA VAL A 283 -4.50 0.08 7.74
C VAL A 283 -3.25 0.95 7.71
N ALA A 284 -2.04 0.36 7.79
CA ALA A 284 -0.78 1.12 7.83
C ALA A 284 -0.61 2.02 6.61
N SER A 285 -0.79 1.48 5.40
CA SER A 285 -0.67 2.27 4.18
C SER A 285 -1.78 3.31 4.06
N THR A 286 -3.03 3.00 4.46
CA THR A 286 -4.12 3.97 4.40
C THR A 286 -3.90 5.13 5.38
N VAL A 287 -3.36 4.86 6.58
CA VAL A 287 -2.96 5.93 7.52
C VAL A 287 -1.81 6.77 6.93
N THR A 288 -0.83 6.15 6.28
CA THR A 288 0.25 6.88 5.59
C THR A 288 -0.29 7.74 4.46
N MET A 289 -1.23 7.23 3.64
CA MET A 289 -1.96 8.02 2.64
C MET A 289 -2.75 9.18 3.26
N THR A 290 -3.35 8.98 4.43
CA THR A 290 -4.08 10.01 5.18
C THR A 290 -3.15 11.14 5.62
N LEU A 291 -1.99 10.81 6.17
CA LEU A 291 -0.96 11.80 6.56
C LEU A 291 -0.43 12.58 5.35
N TYR A 292 -0.26 11.90 4.22
CA TYR A 292 0.09 12.53 2.96
C TYR A 292 -1.03 13.46 2.48
N ALA A 293 -2.29 13.03 2.52
CA ALA A 293 -3.45 13.86 2.13
C ALA A 293 -3.57 15.13 2.99
N PHE A 294 -3.34 15.05 4.31
CA PHE A 294 -3.25 16.23 5.19
C PHE A 294 -2.13 17.19 4.80
N SER A 295 -1.01 16.67 4.28
CA SER A 295 0.07 17.52 3.79
C SER A 295 -0.27 18.28 2.49
N VAL A 296 -1.32 17.85 1.79
CA VAL A 296 -1.85 18.48 0.59
C VAL A 296 -2.97 19.45 0.93
N SER A 297 -3.98 18.99 1.67
CA SER A 297 -5.12 19.82 2.08
C SER A 297 -5.85 19.19 3.28
N ARG A 298 -6.42 20.04 4.17
CA ARG A 298 -7.22 19.58 5.30
C ARG A 298 -8.44 18.76 4.86
N ALA A 299 -9.11 19.19 3.79
CA ALA A 299 -10.29 18.50 3.27
C ALA A 299 -9.95 17.08 2.79
N TYR A 300 -8.87 16.93 2.01
CA TYR A 300 -8.41 15.62 1.57
C TYR A 300 -7.96 14.75 2.75
N GLY A 301 -7.32 15.32 3.75
CA GLY A 301 -6.96 14.64 4.98
C GLY A 301 -8.17 14.02 5.68
N TRP A 302 -9.25 14.77 5.87
CA TRP A 302 -10.47 14.27 6.51
C TRP A 302 -11.21 13.23 5.68
N ILE A 303 -11.26 13.38 4.36
CA ILE A 303 -11.81 12.35 3.46
C ILE A 303 -11.03 11.03 3.62
N MET A 304 -9.70 11.12 3.61
CA MET A 304 -8.84 9.94 3.79
C MET A 304 -8.91 9.37 5.21
N THR A 305 -9.18 10.18 6.24
CA THR A 305 -9.44 9.69 7.61
C THR A 305 -10.71 8.83 7.64
N GLY A 306 -11.79 9.26 6.99
CA GLY A 306 -12.99 8.45 6.83
C GLY A 306 -12.73 7.14 6.09
N PHE A 307 -11.93 7.19 5.04
CA PHE A 307 -11.52 6.00 4.31
C PHE A 307 -10.64 5.07 5.16
N ALA A 308 -9.70 5.60 5.96
CA ALA A 308 -8.88 4.80 6.86
C ALA A 308 -9.71 4.11 7.96
N ALA A 309 -10.72 4.79 8.50
CA ALA A 309 -11.67 4.17 9.43
C ALA A 309 -12.46 3.04 8.76
N LEU A 310 -12.90 3.23 7.52
CA LEU A 310 -13.60 2.20 6.74
C LEU A 310 -12.70 0.98 6.47
N ILE A 311 -11.43 1.19 6.15
CA ILE A 311 -10.45 0.09 5.95
C ILE A 311 -10.17 -0.64 7.27
N LEU A 312 -10.04 0.08 8.38
CA LEU A 312 -9.89 -0.55 9.70
C LEU A 312 -11.10 -1.42 10.05
N MET A 313 -12.31 -0.93 9.85
CA MET A 313 -13.54 -1.71 10.03
C MET A 313 -13.58 -2.91 9.09
N GLY A 314 -13.29 -2.71 7.82
CA GLY A 314 -13.27 -3.76 6.81
C GLY A 314 -12.25 -4.85 7.09
N SER A 315 -11.08 -4.50 7.64
CA SER A 315 -10.05 -5.47 8.00
C SER A 315 -10.54 -6.50 9.03
N VAL A 316 -11.34 -6.06 10.00
CA VAL A 316 -11.94 -6.89 11.03
C VAL A 316 -13.19 -7.60 10.52
N GLN A 317 -14.09 -6.87 9.87
CA GLN A 317 -15.38 -7.40 9.40
C GLN A 317 -15.24 -8.49 8.34
N LEU A 318 -14.21 -8.40 7.50
CA LEU A 318 -13.92 -9.39 6.45
C LEU A 318 -13.01 -10.54 6.93
N GLY A 319 -12.67 -10.57 8.22
CA GLY A 319 -11.85 -11.64 8.82
C GLY A 319 -10.37 -11.59 8.50
N TRP A 320 -9.87 -10.55 7.83
CA TRP A 320 -8.46 -10.46 7.49
C TRP A 320 -7.54 -10.24 8.69
N HIS A 321 -7.99 -9.45 9.68
CA HIS A 321 -7.17 -8.96 10.78
C HIS A 321 -7.92 -8.95 12.11
N TYR A 322 -7.17 -9.11 13.19
CA TYR A 322 -7.61 -8.68 14.52
C TYR A 322 -7.70 -7.14 14.57
N ALA A 323 -8.52 -6.56 15.45
CA ALA A 323 -8.59 -5.09 15.56
C ALA A 323 -7.25 -4.51 16.04
N ILE A 324 -6.54 -5.22 16.92
CA ILE A 324 -5.21 -4.83 17.42
C ILE A 324 -4.15 -4.72 16.31
N ASP A 325 -4.28 -5.49 15.21
CA ASP A 325 -3.38 -5.35 14.04
C ASP A 325 -3.47 -3.95 13.47
N GLY A 326 -4.71 -3.42 13.38
CA GLY A 326 -4.97 -2.06 12.94
C GLY A 326 -4.47 -0.99 13.92
N TYR A 327 -4.60 -1.23 15.22
CA TYR A 327 -4.13 -0.28 16.23
C TYR A 327 -2.60 -0.13 16.21
N LEU A 328 -1.89 -1.25 16.13
CA LEU A 328 -0.43 -1.22 15.93
C LEU A 328 -0.06 -0.53 14.63
N SER A 329 -0.81 -0.75 13.57
CA SER A 329 -0.57 -0.16 12.24
C SER A 329 -0.70 1.36 12.24
N ILE A 330 -1.66 1.92 12.99
CA ILE A 330 -1.79 3.37 13.17
C ILE A 330 -0.53 3.95 13.84
N ALA A 331 -0.10 3.34 14.95
CA ALA A 331 1.09 3.77 15.68
C ALA A 331 2.36 3.67 14.80
N LEU A 332 2.52 2.55 14.09
CA LEU A 332 3.62 2.31 13.15
C LEU A 332 3.68 3.40 12.07
N SER A 333 2.53 3.73 11.45
CA SER A 333 2.47 4.73 10.38
C SER A 333 2.86 6.12 10.86
N LEU A 334 2.42 6.51 12.06
CA LEU A 334 2.82 7.77 12.67
C LEU A 334 4.33 7.83 12.94
N CYS A 335 4.90 6.74 13.46
CA CYS A 335 6.34 6.61 13.70
C CYS A 335 7.13 6.67 12.39
N CYS A 336 6.72 5.92 11.35
CA CYS A 336 7.37 5.92 10.04
C CYS A 336 7.28 7.29 9.36
N TRP A 337 6.14 7.98 9.48
CA TRP A 337 6.00 9.35 8.98
C TRP A 337 6.93 10.35 9.66
N ALA A 338 7.14 10.22 10.97
CA ALA A 338 8.08 11.03 11.71
C ALA A 338 9.55 10.68 11.36
N LEU A 339 9.87 9.39 11.24
CA LEU A 339 11.18 8.90 10.86
C LEU A 339 11.57 9.34 9.45
N ALA A 340 10.66 9.24 8.48
CA ALA A 340 10.88 9.70 7.11
C ALA A 340 11.28 11.19 7.08
N ARG A 341 10.63 12.02 7.89
CA ARG A 341 11.01 13.44 8.02
C ARG A 341 12.41 13.63 8.57
N ARG A 342 12.82 12.82 9.57
CA ARG A 342 14.16 12.89 10.17
C ARG A 342 15.24 12.46 9.16
N LEU A 343 15.02 11.33 8.49
CA LEU A 343 15.94 10.82 7.47
C LEU A 343 16.13 11.82 6.32
N LEU A 344 15.05 12.38 5.79
CA LEU A 344 15.14 13.36 4.71
C LEU A 344 15.90 14.64 5.13
N ARG A 345 15.84 15.01 6.40
CA ARG A 345 16.63 16.16 6.94
C ARG A 345 18.09 15.80 7.17
N ALA A 346 18.38 14.59 7.65
CA ALA A 346 19.76 14.15 7.89
C ALA A 346 20.56 14.00 6.60
N PHE A 347 19.88 13.70 5.50
CA PHE A 347 20.47 13.53 4.17
C PHE A 347 20.07 14.64 3.19
N ALA A 348 19.70 15.85 3.66
CA ALA A 348 19.31 16.99 2.82
C ALA A 348 20.45 17.58 1.97
#